data_a868baa63ce4243d280866d60487defc
#
_entry.id   a868baa63ce4243d280866d60487defc
#
_cell.length_a   1.000
_cell.length_b   1.000
_cell.length_c   1.000
_cell.angle_alpha   90.00
_cell.angle_beta   90.00
_cell.angle_gamma   90.00
#
_symmetry.space_group_name_H-M   'P 1'
#
loop_
_entity.id
_entity.type
_entity.pdbx_description
1 polymer ?
#
loop_
_entity_poly.entity_id
_entity_poly.type
_entity_poly.pdbx_seq_one_letter_code
_entity_poly.pdbx_strand_id
1 'polypeptide(L)'
;MKFLTKALLMATVLGSVATVPAAVVFPGPTPGAANAEQAPSGYTLSNNILTAKFINRGGKLSFGGMTSKLGPVAKAGDELFIINLQDGQSIKSSGLKAGDVKLVTLQPNPKAFKLADRFPGKAVTASFQALNGSLHISWRAVLRDNSHYLRQELRLVSTKPIQMKSIVAMQYDLVEGKAGSPSVSGNARGALIVNDLAFTALETPMGINTVGGSGNAAGGESTAWNADKWSTASWTGNFNIPQELKKQYGEQVACAEGPVTIDGKGSCTITFQYKGGDKGNNKLNTAGVQLLSAKGAVLDSDFHAGSTGDANANNSYTVKVPAKGNYLLRYWVQTRSEPIASKGEITFSLPVRTLEEKEDAQADDSQLAQGVWSRKTTMQPREVWEVSSVLGIFAPGQQRRSFLAYMERERVMPYRPFIHYNSWYELNINRNNDSDPAKRMTEEQCLAVLKDWQEQFFQKRGMSIDAFVWDDGWDEFNSLWDFHKMFPQGFRRIDAAAGKQKAGIGTWLGPVGGYGASKGKRLAHWNVKHPDNKIGNFQLSNKEYFD
;
A
#
# COMPACT_ATOMS: atom_id res chain seq x y z
N MET A 1 -56.93 -6.94 31.73
CA MET A 1 -56.01 -5.80 31.70
C MET A 1 -54.57 -6.12 32.14
N LYS A 2 -54.07 -7.35 31.94
CA LYS A 2 -52.68 -7.78 32.30
C LYS A 2 -51.89 -8.34 31.14
N PHE A 3 -52.45 -8.34 29.92
CA PHE A 3 -51.77 -8.88 28.75
C PHE A 3 -51.19 -7.81 27.79
N LEU A 4 -51.62 -6.54 27.93
CA LEU A 4 -51.10 -5.45 27.08
C LEU A 4 -49.79 -4.84 27.56
N THR A 5 -49.44 -5.01 28.85
CA THR A 5 -48.22 -4.40 29.41
C THR A 5 -46.92 -5.20 29.14
N LYS A 6 -47.04 -6.49 28.78
CA LYS A 6 -45.87 -7.31 28.44
C LYS A 6 -45.47 -7.20 26.96
N ALA A 7 -46.40 -6.81 26.09
CA ALA A 7 -46.09 -6.63 24.65
C ALA A 7 -45.39 -5.29 24.36
N LEU A 8 -45.58 -4.28 25.21
CA LEU A 8 -44.97 -2.96 25.05
C LEU A 8 -43.51 -2.88 25.55
N LEU A 9 -43.11 -3.80 26.46
CA LEU A 9 -41.75 -3.85 26.97
C LEU A 9 -40.79 -4.67 26.05
N MET A 10 -41.34 -5.52 25.18
CA MET A 10 -40.52 -6.24 24.15
C MET A 10 -40.29 -5.45 22.87
N ALA A 11 -41.09 -4.43 22.60
CA ALA A 11 -40.91 -3.58 21.41
C ALA A 11 -39.79 -2.53 21.56
N THR A 12 -39.38 -2.23 22.81
CA THR A 12 -38.33 -1.23 23.08
C THR A 12 -36.91 -1.81 23.14
N VAL A 13 -36.73 -3.12 23.14
CA VAL A 13 -35.40 -3.77 23.14
C VAL A 13 -34.96 -4.20 21.74
N LEU A 14 -35.86 -4.23 20.76
CA LEU A 14 -35.55 -4.57 19.36
C LEU A 14 -35.13 -3.36 18.51
N GLY A 15 -34.93 -2.20 19.11
CA GLY A 15 -34.56 -0.97 18.43
C GLY A 15 -33.12 -0.50 18.68
N SER A 16 -32.19 -1.35 19.11
CA SER A 16 -30.78 -1.04 18.90
C SER A 16 -30.46 -1.26 17.43
N VAL A 17 -30.94 -0.35 16.58
CA VAL A 17 -30.33 -0.07 15.31
C VAL A 17 -28.84 0.08 15.64
N ALA A 18 -28.01 -0.85 15.18
CA ALA A 18 -26.58 -0.65 15.15
C ALA A 18 -26.40 0.72 14.52
N THR A 19 -26.09 1.73 15.30
CA THR A 19 -25.79 3.06 14.81
C THR A 19 -24.62 2.85 13.89
N VAL A 20 -24.88 2.85 12.59
CA VAL A 20 -23.81 2.94 11.59
C VAL A 20 -22.96 4.11 12.08
N PRO A 21 -21.67 3.92 12.37
CA PRO A 21 -20.82 5.01 12.82
C PRO A 21 -21.06 6.17 11.86
N ALA A 22 -21.36 7.34 12.38
CA ALA A 22 -21.61 8.52 11.56
C ALA A 22 -20.45 8.65 10.57
N ALA A 23 -20.77 8.72 9.29
CA ALA A 23 -19.76 8.79 8.22
C ALA A 23 -18.75 9.88 8.59
N VAL A 24 -17.46 9.58 8.54
CA VAL A 24 -16.40 10.56 8.81
C VAL A 24 -16.52 11.65 7.76
N VAL A 25 -16.98 12.82 8.18
CA VAL A 25 -17.09 14.00 7.31
C VAL A 25 -15.86 14.89 7.43
N PHE A 26 -15.58 15.63 6.38
CA PHE A 26 -14.51 16.62 6.37
C PHE A 26 -14.72 17.61 7.54
N PRO A 27 -13.72 17.82 8.40
CA PRO A 27 -13.87 18.61 9.62
C PRO A 27 -13.77 20.13 9.40
N GLY A 28 -13.52 20.56 8.16
CA GLY A 28 -13.45 21.98 7.77
C GLY A 28 -14.80 22.54 7.30
N PRO A 29 -14.78 23.72 6.68
CA PRO A 29 -15.96 24.32 6.07
C PRO A 29 -16.58 23.40 5.03
N THR A 30 -17.90 23.39 4.92
CA THR A 30 -18.64 22.56 3.97
C THR A 30 -18.20 22.85 2.53
N PRO A 31 -17.69 21.85 1.79
CA PRO A 31 -17.23 22.06 0.42
C PRO A 31 -18.33 22.48 -0.55
N GLY A 32 -19.56 22.00 -0.37
CA GLY A 32 -20.70 22.35 -1.21
C GLY A 32 -20.67 21.71 -2.58
N ALA A 33 -21.48 22.23 -3.50
CA ALA A 33 -21.60 21.71 -4.86
C ALA A 33 -20.33 21.97 -5.70
N ALA A 34 -20.01 21.00 -6.55
CA ALA A 34 -18.95 21.15 -7.54
C ALA A 34 -19.42 22.00 -8.73
N ASN A 35 -18.66 23.02 -9.07
CA ASN A 35 -18.86 23.90 -10.22
C ASN A 35 -17.77 23.68 -11.26
N ALA A 36 -18.08 23.98 -12.50
CA ALA A 36 -17.14 23.89 -13.61
C ALA A 36 -17.37 25.06 -14.56
N GLU A 37 -16.29 25.72 -14.96
CA GLU A 37 -16.29 26.86 -15.87
C GLU A 37 -15.30 26.62 -17.00
N GLN A 38 -15.65 27.06 -18.19
CA GLN A 38 -14.78 27.10 -19.36
C GLN A 38 -14.48 28.55 -19.73
N ALA A 39 -13.21 28.86 -19.89
CA ALA A 39 -12.71 30.12 -20.40
C ALA A 39 -11.91 29.89 -21.69
N PRO A 40 -11.60 30.91 -22.48
CA PRO A 40 -10.79 30.79 -23.70
C PRO A 40 -9.41 30.15 -23.45
N SER A 41 -8.84 30.32 -22.25
CA SER A 41 -7.52 29.82 -21.87
C SER A 41 -7.55 28.48 -21.12
N GLY A 42 -8.74 27.90 -20.85
CA GLY A 42 -8.79 26.63 -20.11
C GLY A 42 -10.08 26.38 -19.33
N TYR A 43 -9.95 25.61 -18.27
CA TYR A 43 -11.07 25.08 -17.49
C TYR A 43 -10.81 25.25 -15.99
N THR A 44 -11.87 25.44 -15.23
CA THR A 44 -11.83 25.54 -13.78
C THR A 44 -12.81 24.56 -13.16
N LEU A 45 -12.38 23.81 -12.17
CA LEU A 45 -13.23 23.04 -11.27
C LEU A 45 -13.16 23.68 -9.88
N SER A 46 -14.29 23.98 -9.26
CA SER A 46 -14.32 24.65 -7.96
C SER A 46 -15.50 24.21 -7.10
N ASN A 47 -15.37 24.46 -5.82
CA ASN A 47 -16.46 24.48 -4.86
C ASN A 47 -16.21 25.56 -3.80
N ASN A 48 -16.91 25.54 -2.67
CA ASN A 48 -16.78 26.58 -1.66
C ASN A 48 -15.38 26.68 -1.02
N ILE A 49 -14.52 25.65 -1.14
CA ILE A 49 -13.26 25.57 -0.38
C ILE A 49 -12.02 25.38 -1.24
N LEU A 50 -12.15 24.93 -2.47
CA LEU A 50 -11.02 24.73 -3.39
C LEU A 50 -11.36 25.18 -4.82
N THR A 51 -10.32 25.54 -5.56
CA THR A 51 -10.38 25.84 -6.99
C THR A 51 -9.16 25.26 -7.68
N ALA A 52 -9.38 24.40 -8.68
CA ALA A 52 -8.35 23.81 -9.53
C ALA A 52 -8.50 24.31 -10.96
N LYS A 53 -7.40 24.75 -11.57
CA LYS A 53 -7.37 25.29 -12.93
C LYS A 53 -6.63 24.36 -13.87
N PHE A 54 -7.09 24.29 -15.11
CA PHE A 54 -6.45 23.55 -16.21
C PHE A 54 -6.31 24.51 -17.39
N ILE A 55 -5.10 24.66 -17.89
CA ILE A 55 -4.76 25.59 -18.97
C ILE A 55 -4.74 24.81 -20.27
N ASN A 56 -5.43 25.33 -21.30
CA ASN A 56 -5.40 24.77 -22.65
C ASN A 56 -4.87 25.82 -23.63
N ARG A 57 -3.61 25.69 -24.03
CA ARG A 57 -2.96 26.60 -24.97
C ARG A 57 -2.50 25.84 -26.22
N GLY A 58 -3.04 26.20 -27.37
CA GLY A 58 -2.66 25.56 -28.65
C GLY A 58 -2.94 24.04 -28.70
N GLY A 59 -3.96 23.58 -27.97
CA GLY A 59 -4.26 22.16 -27.84
C GLY A 59 -3.38 21.40 -26.85
N LYS A 60 -2.56 22.07 -26.06
CA LYS A 60 -1.78 21.47 -24.96
C LYS A 60 -2.50 21.76 -23.65
N LEU A 61 -2.87 20.68 -22.96
CA LEU A 61 -3.54 20.74 -21.67
C LEU A 61 -2.52 20.55 -20.55
N SER A 62 -2.52 21.45 -19.57
CA SER A 62 -1.63 21.42 -18.40
C SER A 62 -2.40 21.77 -17.12
N PHE A 63 -1.78 21.50 -15.96
CA PHE A 63 -2.33 21.86 -14.66
C PHE A 63 -2.04 23.32 -14.35
N GLY A 64 -3.06 24.14 -14.17
CA GLY A 64 -2.96 25.58 -13.88
C GLY A 64 -2.83 25.94 -12.39
N GLY A 65 -2.69 24.91 -11.53
CA GLY A 65 -2.58 25.08 -10.09
C GLY A 65 -3.89 24.83 -9.33
N MET A 66 -3.76 24.69 -8.02
CA MET A 66 -4.88 24.57 -7.09
C MET A 66 -4.74 25.53 -5.92
N THR A 67 -5.83 26.18 -5.55
CA THR A 67 -5.95 27.06 -4.38
C THR A 67 -7.05 26.57 -3.45
N SER A 68 -6.91 26.90 -2.18
CA SER A 68 -7.97 26.73 -1.16
C SER A 68 -8.32 28.07 -0.53
N LYS A 69 -9.34 28.11 0.32
CA LYS A 69 -9.63 29.31 1.13
C LYS A 69 -8.48 29.72 2.07
N LEU A 70 -7.55 28.79 2.34
CA LEU A 70 -6.38 29.05 3.18
C LEU A 70 -5.16 29.55 2.39
N GLY A 71 -5.29 29.65 1.07
CA GLY A 71 -4.21 30.08 0.17
C GLY A 71 -3.90 29.04 -0.91
N PRO A 72 -2.81 29.24 -1.65
CA PRO A 72 -2.38 28.32 -2.70
C PRO A 72 -1.98 26.97 -2.11
N VAL A 73 -2.25 25.88 -2.86
CA VAL A 73 -1.98 24.49 -2.49
C VAL A 73 -0.93 23.87 -3.40
N ALA A 74 -1.10 24.04 -4.70
CA ALA A 74 -0.15 23.59 -5.71
C ALA A 74 -0.04 24.63 -6.83
N LYS A 75 1.20 24.83 -7.31
CA LYS A 75 1.48 25.74 -8.43
C LYS A 75 1.08 25.11 -9.77
N ALA A 76 1.12 25.88 -10.83
CA ALA A 76 0.98 25.38 -12.18
C ALA A 76 2.11 24.41 -12.54
N GLY A 77 1.79 23.39 -13.32
CA GLY A 77 2.75 22.39 -13.80
C GLY A 77 2.41 21.96 -15.23
N ASP A 78 3.43 21.65 -16.01
CA ASP A 78 3.27 21.39 -17.44
C ASP A 78 2.76 19.97 -17.71
N GLU A 79 3.03 19.00 -16.83
CA GLU A 79 2.74 17.61 -17.07
C GLU A 79 1.52 17.12 -16.27
N LEU A 80 0.55 16.55 -16.97
CA LEU A 80 -0.56 15.81 -16.38
C LEU A 80 -0.16 14.35 -16.11
N PHE A 81 0.71 13.81 -16.96
CA PHE A 81 1.28 12.47 -16.84
C PHE A 81 2.58 12.36 -17.65
N ILE A 82 3.42 11.38 -17.30
CA ILE A 82 4.58 10.97 -18.08
C ILE A 82 4.55 9.44 -18.19
N ILE A 83 4.74 8.90 -19.39
CA ILE A 83 4.83 7.46 -19.63
C ILE A 83 6.26 7.14 -20.06
N ASN A 84 6.97 6.34 -19.27
CA ASN A 84 8.33 5.92 -19.54
C ASN A 84 8.32 4.50 -20.13
N LEU A 85 8.99 4.31 -21.26
CA LEU A 85 9.16 3.03 -21.93
C LEU A 85 10.48 2.36 -21.52
N GLN A 86 10.58 1.06 -21.75
CA GLN A 86 11.78 0.30 -21.39
C GLN A 86 13.00 0.64 -22.27
N ASP A 87 12.78 1.16 -23.46
CA ASP A 87 13.83 1.64 -24.40
C ASP A 87 14.42 3.02 -24.02
N GLY A 88 13.93 3.61 -22.91
CA GLY A 88 14.37 4.93 -22.45
C GLY A 88 13.53 6.10 -22.98
N GLN A 89 12.61 5.89 -23.91
CA GLN A 89 11.73 6.94 -24.40
C GLN A 89 10.75 7.38 -23.29
N SER A 90 10.54 8.70 -23.15
CA SER A 90 9.53 9.30 -22.26
C SER A 90 8.49 10.06 -23.07
N ILE A 91 7.23 9.74 -22.88
CA ILE A 91 6.07 10.40 -23.49
C ILE A 91 5.48 11.34 -22.45
N LYS A 92 5.64 12.63 -22.65
CA LYS A 92 5.15 13.71 -21.78
C LYS A 92 3.83 14.24 -22.28
N SER A 93 2.86 14.50 -21.41
CA SER A 93 1.55 15.06 -21.79
C SER A 93 1.68 16.41 -22.48
N SER A 94 2.64 17.26 -22.08
CA SER A 94 2.95 18.55 -22.71
C SER A 94 3.43 18.44 -24.17
N GLY A 95 3.98 17.27 -24.54
CA GLY A 95 4.39 16.97 -25.92
C GLY A 95 3.25 16.46 -26.81
N LEU A 96 2.07 16.19 -26.24
CA LEU A 96 0.93 15.63 -26.96
C LEU A 96 -0.14 16.69 -27.20
N LYS A 97 -0.91 16.53 -28.29
CA LYS A 97 -2.10 17.35 -28.52
C LYS A 97 -3.29 16.71 -27.78
N ALA A 98 -3.93 17.47 -26.91
CA ALA A 98 -5.15 17.06 -26.24
C ALA A 98 -6.33 17.15 -27.22
N GLY A 99 -7.03 16.06 -27.42
CA GLY A 99 -8.30 15.98 -28.15
C GLY A 99 -9.48 15.90 -27.18
N ASP A 100 -10.66 16.25 -27.68
CA ASP A 100 -11.95 16.16 -26.94
C ASP A 100 -11.93 16.75 -25.52
N VAL A 101 -11.21 17.88 -25.35
CA VAL A 101 -11.17 18.52 -24.03
C VAL A 101 -12.53 19.16 -23.76
N LYS A 102 -13.19 18.70 -22.70
CA LYS A 102 -14.55 19.15 -22.35
C LYS A 102 -14.87 19.06 -20.87
N LEU A 103 -15.86 19.84 -20.45
CA LEU A 103 -16.51 19.72 -19.15
C LEU A 103 -17.58 18.64 -19.20
N VAL A 104 -17.61 17.81 -18.18
CA VAL A 104 -18.60 16.73 -18.02
C VAL A 104 -19.30 16.87 -16.67
N THR A 105 -20.63 16.77 -16.69
CA THR A 105 -21.42 16.65 -15.46
C THR A 105 -21.51 15.18 -15.08
N LEU A 106 -21.05 14.85 -13.89
CA LEU A 106 -21.08 13.50 -13.34
C LEU A 106 -22.41 13.27 -12.63
N GLN A 107 -23.15 12.27 -13.08
CA GLN A 107 -24.42 11.89 -12.44
C GLN A 107 -24.14 11.06 -11.18
N PRO A 108 -24.94 11.22 -10.12
CA PRO A 108 -24.85 10.38 -8.94
C PRO A 108 -25.36 8.96 -9.24
N ASN A 109 -24.71 7.96 -8.68
CA ASN A 109 -25.19 6.59 -8.66
C ASN A 109 -25.55 6.17 -7.22
N PRO A 110 -26.81 6.30 -6.78
CA PRO A 110 -27.20 5.98 -5.40
C PRO A 110 -26.89 4.54 -4.96
N LYS A 111 -26.74 3.63 -5.93
CA LYS A 111 -26.45 2.21 -5.70
C LYS A 111 -24.96 1.88 -5.74
N ALA A 112 -24.08 2.85 -5.99
CA ALA A 112 -22.64 2.61 -6.01
C ALA A 112 -22.14 2.14 -4.63
N PHE A 113 -21.21 1.20 -4.62
CA PHE A 113 -20.53 0.81 -3.39
C PHE A 113 -19.64 1.95 -2.88
N LYS A 114 -18.86 2.56 -3.78
CA LYS A 114 -18.02 3.71 -3.45
C LYS A 114 -18.90 4.93 -3.12
N LEU A 115 -18.72 5.48 -1.92
CA LEU A 115 -19.58 6.58 -1.46
C LEU A 115 -19.43 7.84 -2.34
N ALA A 116 -18.22 8.16 -2.83
CA ALA A 116 -18.00 9.30 -3.72
C ALA A 116 -18.89 9.26 -4.97
N ASP A 117 -19.13 8.08 -5.54
CA ASP A 117 -19.95 7.94 -6.75
C ASP A 117 -21.44 8.15 -6.52
N ARG A 118 -21.89 8.21 -5.28
CA ARG A 118 -23.27 8.57 -4.90
C ARG A 118 -23.55 10.06 -4.96
N PHE A 119 -22.52 10.89 -5.16
CA PHE A 119 -22.63 12.34 -5.29
C PHE A 119 -22.50 12.77 -6.75
N PRO A 120 -23.24 13.79 -7.18
CA PRO A 120 -22.99 14.43 -8.46
C PRO A 120 -21.63 15.11 -8.44
N GLY A 121 -21.20 15.64 -9.58
CA GLY A 121 -19.93 16.34 -9.67
C GLY A 121 -19.66 16.90 -11.05
N LYS A 122 -18.45 17.43 -11.21
CA LYS A 122 -17.92 17.98 -12.45
C LYS A 122 -16.58 17.34 -12.78
N ALA A 123 -16.27 17.22 -14.05
CA ALA A 123 -14.98 16.77 -14.53
C ALA A 123 -14.51 17.55 -15.74
N VAL A 124 -13.20 17.72 -15.84
CA VAL A 124 -12.50 18.05 -17.09
C VAL A 124 -12.00 16.75 -17.68
N THR A 125 -12.27 16.46 -18.94
CA THR A 125 -11.82 15.27 -19.64
C THR A 125 -10.99 15.62 -20.86
N ALA A 126 -10.01 14.80 -21.20
CA ALA A 126 -9.20 14.92 -22.40
C ALA A 126 -8.79 13.54 -22.93
N SER A 127 -8.58 13.44 -24.23
CA SER A 127 -7.98 12.27 -24.87
C SER A 127 -6.65 12.64 -25.51
N PHE A 128 -5.72 11.68 -25.53
CA PHE A 128 -4.42 11.83 -26.18
C PHE A 128 -4.10 10.56 -26.97
N GLN A 129 -3.28 10.73 -27.99
CA GLN A 129 -2.71 9.63 -28.75
C GLN A 129 -1.20 9.75 -28.77
N ALA A 130 -0.53 8.63 -28.60
CA ALA A 130 0.93 8.52 -28.63
C ALA A 130 1.35 7.32 -29.46
N LEU A 131 2.64 7.22 -29.78
CA LEU A 131 3.25 6.11 -30.53
C LEU A 131 2.55 5.87 -31.87
N ASN A 132 2.33 6.94 -32.63
CA ASN A 132 1.62 6.90 -33.93
C ASN A 132 0.23 6.26 -33.84
N GLY A 133 -0.52 6.59 -32.77
CA GLY A 133 -1.86 6.08 -32.53
C GLY A 133 -1.93 4.68 -31.91
N SER A 134 -0.80 4.06 -31.58
CA SER A 134 -0.79 2.75 -30.94
C SER A 134 -1.15 2.79 -29.46
N LEU A 135 -1.03 3.95 -28.81
CA LEU A 135 -1.42 4.17 -27.42
C LEU A 135 -2.49 5.24 -27.31
N HIS A 136 -3.68 4.86 -26.84
CA HIS A 136 -4.77 5.76 -26.54
C HIS A 136 -4.79 6.04 -25.05
N ILE A 137 -4.86 7.31 -24.68
CA ILE A 137 -4.80 7.79 -23.31
C ILE A 137 -6.04 8.63 -23.05
N SER A 138 -6.84 8.25 -22.06
CA SER A 138 -7.93 9.06 -21.53
C SER A 138 -7.55 9.60 -20.18
N TRP A 139 -7.67 10.89 -20.00
CA TRP A 139 -7.38 11.59 -18.76
C TRP A 139 -8.61 12.37 -18.29
N ARG A 140 -8.82 12.40 -16.98
CA ARG A 140 -9.83 13.29 -16.40
C ARG A 140 -9.43 13.77 -15.01
N ALA A 141 -9.82 15.02 -14.69
CA ALA A 141 -9.84 15.55 -13.34
C ALA A 141 -11.27 15.59 -12.84
N VAL A 142 -11.50 15.14 -11.63
CA VAL A 142 -12.85 14.93 -11.05
C VAL A 142 -12.97 15.68 -9.74
N LEU A 143 -14.02 16.49 -9.62
CA LEU A 143 -14.46 17.12 -8.38
C LEU A 143 -15.92 16.72 -8.12
N ARG A 144 -16.18 15.97 -7.07
CA ARG A 144 -17.53 15.60 -6.62
C ARG A 144 -18.06 16.60 -5.61
N ASP A 145 -19.39 16.72 -5.51
CA ASP A 145 -20.03 17.53 -4.48
C ASP A 145 -19.56 17.14 -3.08
N ASN A 146 -19.39 18.12 -2.22
CA ASN A 146 -18.90 17.97 -0.86
C ASN A 146 -17.50 17.33 -0.75
N SER A 147 -16.68 17.44 -1.80
CA SER A 147 -15.31 16.95 -1.81
C SER A 147 -14.32 18.05 -1.40
N HIS A 148 -13.41 17.71 -0.51
CA HIS A 148 -12.26 18.55 -0.14
C HIS A 148 -10.97 18.15 -0.89
N TYR A 149 -11.12 17.42 -1.98
CA TYR A 149 -10.03 16.91 -2.82
C TYR A 149 -10.43 16.83 -4.28
N LEU A 150 -9.44 16.93 -5.15
CA LEU A 150 -9.51 16.66 -6.58
C LEU A 150 -8.90 15.28 -6.85
N ARG A 151 -9.50 14.49 -7.73
CA ARG A 151 -8.88 13.27 -8.26
C ARG A 151 -8.49 13.45 -9.70
N GLN A 152 -7.36 12.85 -10.10
CA GLN A 152 -7.02 12.62 -11.50
C GLN A 152 -7.10 11.12 -11.79
N GLU A 153 -7.59 10.79 -12.97
CA GLU A 153 -7.71 9.42 -13.44
C GLU A 153 -7.11 9.32 -14.84
N LEU A 154 -6.26 8.33 -15.02
CA LEU A 154 -5.56 8.06 -16.27
C LEU A 154 -5.89 6.63 -16.70
N ARG A 155 -6.39 6.50 -17.93
CA ARG A 155 -6.72 5.21 -18.54
C ARG A 155 -5.97 5.07 -19.84
N LEU A 156 -5.24 3.96 -19.98
CA LEU A 156 -4.42 3.63 -21.14
C LEU A 156 -5.00 2.40 -21.85
N VAL A 157 -5.02 2.42 -23.17
CA VAL A 157 -5.38 1.27 -24.01
C VAL A 157 -4.40 1.23 -25.18
N SER A 158 -3.77 0.09 -25.40
CA SER A 158 -2.87 -0.09 -26.53
C SER A 158 -3.49 -0.90 -27.67
N THR A 159 -3.06 -0.66 -28.90
CA THR A 159 -3.42 -1.46 -30.09
C THR A 159 -2.30 -2.41 -30.50
N LYS A 160 -1.08 -2.24 -29.93
CA LYS A 160 0.09 -3.06 -30.16
C LYS A 160 0.80 -3.35 -28.83
N PRO A 161 1.62 -4.39 -28.72
CA PRO A 161 2.45 -4.60 -27.54
C PRO A 161 3.36 -3.39 -27.26
N ILE A 162 3.38 -2.88 -26.02
CA ILE A 162 4.20 -1.73 -25.62
C ILE A 162 5.00 -2.10 -24.37
N GLN A 163 6.32 -1.97 -24.44
CA GLN A 163 7.24 -2.23 -23.32
C GLN A 163 7.23 -1.06 -22.34
N MET A 164 6.44 -1.17 -21.26
CA MET A 164 6.27 -0.11 -20.26
C MET A 164 7.30 -0.23 -19.15
N LYS A 165 7.99 0.87 -18.81
CA LYS A 165 8.84 0.96 -17.61
C LYS A 165 8.03 1.47 -16.43
N SER A 166 7.44 2.66 -16.56
CA SER A 166 6.65 3.28 -15.49
C SER A 166 5.69 4.34 -16.02
N ILE A 167 4.71 4.70 -15.21
CA ILE A 167 3.76 5.78 -15.44
C ILE A 167 3.83 6.75 -14.27
N VAL A 168 4.20 8.01 -14.53
CA VAL A 168 4.06 9.11 -13.59
C VAL A 168 2.66 9.67 -13.80
N ALA A 169 1.72 9.32 -12.94
CA ALA A 169 0.32 9.73 -13.07
C ALA A 169 -0.08 10.84 -12.10
N MET A 170 0.91 11.41 -11.42
CA MET A 170 0.75 12.53 -10.51
C MET A 170 2.03 13.35 -10.51
N GLN A 171 1.88 14.66 -10.74
CA GLN A 171 2.98 15.60 -10.65
C GLN A 171 2.44 16.97 -10.20
N TYR A 172 2.84 17.42 -9.00
CA TYR A 172 2.41 18.69 -8.41
C TYR A 172 3.58 19.42 -7.75
N ASP A 173 3.82 20.66 -8.10
CA ASP A 173 4.65 21.56 -7.31
C ASP A 173 3.82 22.09 -6.12
N LEU A 174 3.95 21.42 -4.98
CA LEU A 174 3.21 21.77 -3.77
C LEU A 174 3.78 23.05 -3.16
N VAL A 175 2.89 23.91 -2.68
CA VAL A 175 3.30 25.10 -1.97
C VAL A 175 3.81 24.71 -0.58
N GLU A 176 4.88 25.35 -0.14
CA GLU A 176 5.41 25.16 1.21
C GLU A 176 4.38 25.58 2.25
N GLY A 177 4.15 24.72 3.22
CA GLY A 177 3.25 25.00 4.34
C GLY A 177 3.94 25.80 5.45
N LYS A 178 3.19 26.25 6.43
CA LYS A 178 3.73 26.93 7.61
C LYS A 178 4.63 26.03 8.47
N ALA A 179 4.36 24.73 8.46
CA ALA A 179 5.14 23.73 9.19
C ALA A 179 6.37 23.23 8.42
N GLY A 180 6.58 23.68 7.18
CA GLY A 180 7.71 23.33 6.34
C GLY A 180 7.34 22.72 5.00
N SER A 181 8.37 22.20 4.32
CA SER A 181 8.27 21.60 2.99
C SER A 181 7.45 20.31 2.98
N PRO A 182 6.81 19.96 1.85
CA PRO A 182 6.15 18.67 1.67
C PRO A 182 7.10 17.51 1.94
N SER A 183 6.57 16.44 2.53
CA SER A 183 7.33 15.24 2.82
C SER A 183 6.48 13.98 2.64
N VAL A 184 7.12 12.83 2.41
CA VAL A 184 6.41 11.55 2.38
C VAL A 184 6.14 11.07 3.80
N SER A 185 4.88 10.78 4.12
CA SER A 185 4.43 10.36 5.46
C SER A 185 4.57 8.86 5.63
N GLY A 186 5.75 8.41 6.06
CA GLY A 186 6.04 6.99 6.30
C GLY A 186 6.94 6.39 5.22
N ASN A 187 7.21 5.09 5.36
CA ASN A 187 8.17 4.34 4.56
C ASN A 187 7.56 3.20 3.73
N ALA A 188 6.25 3.04 3.75
CA ALA A 188 5.57 2.02 2.96
C ALA A 188 5.32 2.50 1.52
N ARG A 189 5.24 1.57 0.58
CA ARG A 189 4.72 1.88 -0.76
C ARG A 189 3.32 2.44 -0.66
N GLY A 190 3.00 3.42 -1.51
CA GLY A 190 1.73 4.13 -1.46
C GLY A 190 1.61 5.18 -0.35
N ALA A 191 2.67 5.39 0.45
CA ALA A 191 2.67 6.44 1.48
C ALA A 191 2.38 7.82 0.89
N LEU A 192 1.62 8.63 1.64
CA LEU A 192 1.18 9.95 1.18
C LEU A 192 2.33 10.96 1.18
N ILE A 193 2.26 11.92 0.27
CA ILE A 193 3.00 13.18 0.40
C ILE A 193 2.10 14.16 1.13
N VAL A 194 2.61 14.77 2.18
CA VAL A 194 1.84 15.69 3.04
C VAL A 194 2.65 16.93 3.41
N ASN A 195 1.94 18.02 3.66
CA ASN A 195 2.37 19.15 4.46
C ASN A 195 1.22 19.52 5.42
N ASP A 196 1.26 20.69 6.06
CA ASP A 196 0.17 21.13 6.94
C ASP A 196 -1.12 21.57 6.21
N LEU A 197 -1.05 21.81 4.90
CA LEU A 197 -2.16 22.31 4.09
C LEU A 197 -2.83 21.22 3.25
N ALA A 198 -2.06 20.22 2.78
CA ALA A 198 -2.50 19.31 1.73
C ALA A 198 -1.91 17.91 1.84
N PHE A 199 -2.53 16.97 1.14
CA PHE A 199 -2.01 15.64 0.90
C PHE A 199 -2.16 15.28 -0.58
N THR A 200 -1.23 14.48 -1.08
CA THR A 200 -1.31 13.91 -2.43
C THR A 200 -0.69 12.52 -2.49
N ALA A 201 -1.20 11.67 -3.35
CA ALA A 201 -0.66 10.34 -3.60
C ALA A 201 -1.24 9.72 -4.88
N LEU A 202 -0.56 8.71 -5.40
CA LEU A 202 -1.22 7.70 -6.24
C LEU A 202 -2.17 6.85 -5.41
N GLU A 203 -3.35 6.60 -5.91
CA GLU A 203 -4.36 5.74 -5.27
C GLU A 203 -4.11 4.25 -5.59
N THR A 204 -2.87 3.82 -5.46
CA THR A 204 -2.47 2.42 -5.58
C THR A 204 -1.43 2.09 -4.49
N PRO A 205 -1.59 0.97 -3.78
CA PRO A 205 -0.65 0.58 -2.72
C PRO A 205 0.75 0.27 -3.25
N MET A 206 0.90 0.06 -4.57
CA MET A 206 2.18 -0.18 -5.24
C MET A 206 2.78 1.10 -5.84
N GLY A 207 2.14 2.25 -5.63
CA GLY A 207 2.66 3.54 -6.05
C GLY A 207 3.92 3.94 -5.29
N ILE A 208 4.81 4.67 -5.94
CA ILE A 208 5.98 5.29 -5.33
C ILE A 208 5.74 6.79 -5.36
N ASN A 209 5.55 7.39 -4.20
CA ASN A 209 5.33 8.82 -4.05
C ASN A 209 6.61 9.50 -3.56
N THR A 210 7.04 10.57 -4.24
CA THR A 210 8.33 11.24 -4.00
C THR A 210 8.18 12.75 -3.99
N VAL A 211 9.07 13.47 -3.29
CA VAL A 211 9.13 14.94 -3.29
C VAL A 211 10.55 15.38 -3.61
N GLY A 212 10.70 16.34 -4.55
CA GLY A 212 11.97 17.02 -4.82
C GLY A 212 13.13 16.10 -5.22
N GLY A 213 12.87 15.07 -6.01
CA GLY A 213 13.90 14.07 -6.33
C GLY A 213 14.34 13.21 -5.15
N SER A 214 13.93 13.51 -3.93
CA SER A 214 14.10 12.68 -2.74
C SER A 214 12.93 11.69 -2.67
N GLY A 215 13.03 10.60 -3.42
CA GLY A 215 12.10 9.50 -3.26
C GLY A 215 12.32 8.82 -1.92
N ASN A 216 11.27 8.70 -1.09
CA ASN A 216 11.18 7.53 -0.27
C ASN A 216 10.99 6.37 -1.23
N ALA A 217 12.08 5.85 -1.71
CA ALA A 217 12.11 4.61 -2.46
C ALA A 217 11.78 3.45 -1.52
N ALA A 218 10.49 3.31 -1.19
CA ALA A 218 9.98 1.98 -0.92
C ALA A 218 10.03 1.21 -2.25
N GLY A 219 11.22 0.84 -2.68
CA GLY A 219 11.54 0.30 -4.00
C GLY A 219 12.53 1.16 -4.78
N GLY A 220 13.29 2.05 -4.14
CA GLY A 220 14.55 2.53 -4.66
C GLY A 220 15.46 1.32 -4.86
N GLU A 221 16.30 1.37 -5.87
CA GLU A 221 17.34 0.37 -6.04
C GLU A 221 18.03 0.21 -4.68
N SER A 222 17.87 -0.97 -4.09
CA SER A 222 18.62 -1.33 -2.90
C SER A 222 20.08 -1.33 -3.32
N THR A 223 20.84 -0.36 -2.89
CA THR A 223 22.28 -0.49 -2.90
C THR A 223 22.58 -1.56 -1.86
N ALA A 224 22.68 -2.80 -2.35
CA ALA A 224 23.12 -3.91 -1.54
C ALA A 224 24.56 -3.62 -1.12
N TRP A 225 24.73 -3.26 0.13
CA TRP A 225 26.04 -3.27 0.76
C TRP A 225 26.36 -4.73 1.07
N ASN A 226 27.32 -5.29 0.33
CA ASN A 226 27.84 -6.60 0.67
C ASN A 226 28.52 -6.49 2.04
N ALA A 227 28.03 -7.23 3.02
CA ALA A 227 28.65 -7.35 4.34
C ALA A 227 30.08 -7.87 4.27
N ASP A 228 30.53 -8.42 3.15
CA ASP A 228 31.93 -8.79 2.90
C ASP A 228 32.90 -7.61 3.06
N LYS A 229 32.47 -6.38 2.82
CA LYS A 229 33.27 -5.18 3.10
C LYS A 229 33.19 -4.74 4.58
N TRP A 230 32.20 -5.21 5.31
CA TRP A 230 32.01 -4.90 6.73
C TRP A 230 32.53 -6.01 7.63
N SER A 231 32.57 -7.25 7.16
CA SER A 231 33.15 -8.38 7.91
C SER A 231 34.66 -8.28 8.07
N THR A 232 35.35 -7.57 7.19
CA THR A 232 36.80 -7.30 7.32
C THR A 232 37.11 -6.13 8.23
N ALA A 233 36.16 -5.23 8.51
CA ALA A 233 36.30 -4.17 9.51
C ALA A 233 35.80 -4.63 10.88
N SER A 234 36.17 -5.83 11.24
CA SER A 234 36.08 -6.47 12.57
C SER A 234 34.87 -6.13 13.43
N TRP A 235 33.99 -7.11 13.58
CA TRP A 235 33.05 -7.23 14.71
C TRP A 235 33.76 -7.14 16.10
N THR A 236 35.05 -6.87 16.14
CA THR A 236 35.94 -6.77 17.28
C THR A 236 36.48 -5.35 17.49
N GLY A 237 35.97 -4.34 16.78
CA GLY A 237 36.35 -2.94 17.03
C GLY A 237 35.98 -2.51 18.45
N ASN A 238 36.86 -1.84 19.13
CA ASN A 238 36.64 -1.22 20.46
C ASN A 238 35.73 0.01 20.31
N PHE A 239 34.47 -0.20 19.98
CA PHE A 239 33.47 0.86 20.00
C PHE A 239 32.91 1.00 21.42
N ASN A 240 32.82 2.21 21.92
CA ASN A 240 32.12 2.47 23.17
C ASN A 240 30.63 2.16 22.96
N ILE A 241 30.12 1.18 23.71
CA ILE A 241 28.71 0.79 23.65
C ILE A 241 27.85 1.96 24.16
N PRO A 242 26.87 2.46 23.36
CA PRO A 242 25.95 3.47 23.83
C PRO A 242 25.23 3.07 25.12
N GLN A 243 24.98 4.05 26.00
CA GLN A 243 24.40 3.76 27.33
C GLN A 243 23.02 3.07 27.21
N GLU A 244 22.23 3.42 26.22
CA GLU A 244 20.91 2.80 25.93
C GLU A 244 21.07 1.31 25.63
N LEU A 245 22.02 0.96 24.77
CA LEU A 245 22.31 -0.44 24.43
C LEU A 245 22.93 -1.18 25.61
N LYS A 246 23.85 -0.53 26.36
CA LYS A 246 24.47 -1.12 27.56
C LYS A 246 23.43 -1.42 28.64
N LYS A 247 22.46 -0.54 28.83
CA LYS A 247 21.32 -0.74 29.74
C LYS A 247 20.44 -1.91 29.34
N GLN A 248 20.20 -2.08 28.02
CA GLN A 248 19.29 -3.09 27.50
C GLN A 248 19.94 -4.46 27.31
N TYR A 249 21.20 -4.51 26.87
CA TYR A 249 21.87 -5.73 26.45
C TYR A 249 23.19 -6.02 27.19
N GLY A 250 23.63 -5.12 28.08
CA GLY A 250 24.93 -5.19 28.71
C GLY A 250 26.06 -5.05 27.69
N GLU A 251 27.02 -5.95 27.72
CA GLU A 251 28.14 -6.02 26.76
C GLU A 251 27.88 -7.02 25.62
N GLN A 252 26.65 -7.57 25.54
CA GLN A 252 26.26 -8.59 24.55
C GLN A 252 25.77 -7.95 23.23
N VAL A 253 26.52 -6.99 22.74
CA VAL A 253 26.30 -6.36 21.44
C VAL A 253 27.59 -6.27 20.66
N ALA A 254 27.51 -6.36 19.36
CA ALA A 254 28.61 -6.10 18.44
C ALA A 254 28.22 -4.97 17.48
N CYS A 255 29.24 -4.28 16.99
CA CYS A 255 29.05 -3.15 16.08
C CYS A 255 29.88 -3.31 14.82
N ALA A 256 29.33 -2.90 13.70
CA ALA A 256 30.05 -2.68 12.46
C ALA A 256 29.83 -1.25 11.97
N GLU A 257 30.83 -0.68 11.30
CA GLU A 257 30.80 0.69 10.78
C GLU A 257 31.28 0.71 9.34
N GLY A 258 30.63 1.51 8.51
CA GLY A 258 31.04 1.70 7.13
C GLY A 258 30.66 3.09 6.58
N PRO A 259 31.40 3.59 5.59
CA PRO A 259 31.10 4.86 4.96
C PRO A 259 29.83 4.74 4.10
N VAL A 260 29.02 5.79 4.11
CA VAL A 260 27.81 5.91 3.30
C VAL A 260 27.71 7.32 2.73
N THR A 261 27.35 7.43 1.47
CA THR A 261 27.01 8.72 0.85
C THR A 261 25.50 8.82 0.76
N ILE A 262 24.92 9.82 1.39
CA ILE A 262 23.49 10.05 1.40
C ILE A 262 23.20 11.31 0.58
N ASP A 263 22.34 11.20 -0.40
CA ASP A 263 22.09 12.25 -1.42
C ASP A 263 20.86 13.11 -1.11
N GLY A 264 20.53 13.23 0.18
CA GLY A 264 19.38 14.04 0.60
C GLY A 264 19.40 14.41 2.08
N LYS A 265 18.47 15.30 2.47
CA LYS A 265 18.16 15.68 3.84
C LYS A 265 16.82 15.04 4.24
N GLY A 266 16.69 14.53 5.44
CA GLY A 266 15.42 14.01 5.96
C GLY A 266 15.56 12.73 6.76
N SER A 267 14.46 11.98 6.91
CA SER A 267 14.46 10.69 7.60
C SER A 267 14.95 9.59 6.68
N CYS A 268 15.98 8.86 7.12
CA CYS A 268 16.49 7.68 6.45
C CYS A 268 16.08 6.43 7.22
N THR A 269 15.36 5.51 6.61
CA THR A 269 15.07 4.20 7.19
C THR A 269 16.06 3.17 6.65
N ILE A 270 16.68 2.46 7.57
CA ILE A 270 17.71 1.45 7.32
C ILE A 270 17.11 0.11 7.70
N THR A 271 16.98 -0.80 6.74
CA THR A 271 16.44 -2.14 6.98
C THR A 271 17.54 -3.19 6.83
N PHE A 272 17.70 -4.03 7.85
CA PHE A 272 18.63 -5.13 7.81
C PHE A 272 18.01 -6.35 7.14
N GLN A 273 18.72 -6.92 6.18
CA GLN A 273 18.45 -8.25 5.64
C GLN A 273 19.70 -9.10 5.86
N TYR A 274 19.51 -10.31 6.33
CA TYR A 274 20.60 -11.27 6.52
C TYR A 274 20.38 -12.46 5.58
N LYS A 275 21.35 -12.71 4.72
CA LYS A 275 21.34 -13.86 3.80
C LYS A 275 22.47 -14.80 4.17
N GLY A 276 22.12 -15.93 4.77
CA GLY A 276 22.89 -17.14 4.78
C GLY A 276 24.10 -17.22 5.73
N GLY A 277 23.99 -18.07 6.71
CA GLY A 277 25.11 -18.83 7.27
C GLY A 277 25.07 -20.23 6.70
N ASP A 278 26.19 -20.97 6.77
CA ASP A 278 26.40 -22.31 6.21
C ASP A 278 25.44 -23.42 6.72
N LYS A 279 24.44 -23.08 7.52
CA LYS A 279 23.43 -24.01 8.08
C LYS A 279 21.99 -23.54 7.95
N GLY A 280 21.68 -22.62 7.02
CA GLY A 280 20.30 -22.23 6.73
C GLY A 280 19.63 -21.36 7.81
N ASN A 281 20.34 -20.87 8.81
CA ASN A 281 19.79 -19.96 9.81
C ASN A 281 19.93 -18.50 9.33
N ASN A 282 18.86 -17.94 8.78
CA ASN A 282 18.83 -16.58 8.24
C ASN A 282 18.45 -15.53 9.31
N LYS A 283 18.58 -15.85 10.60
CA LYS A 283 18.16 -14.98 11.69
C LYS A 283 19.33 -14.26 12.34
N LEU A 284 19.30 -12.93 12.30
CA LEU A 284 20.20 -12.04 13.03
C LEU A 284 19.37 -11.16 13.96
N ASN A 285 19.71 -11.13 15.24
CA ASN A 285 19.08 -10.21 16.19
C ASN A 285 19.78 -8.85 16.09
N THR A 286 19.04 -7.83 15.70
CA THR A 286 19.53 -6.46 15.56
C THR A 286 19.24 -5.64 16.82
N ALA A 287 20.00 -4.56 17.05
CA ALA A 287 19.88 -3.73 18.25
C ALA A 287 19.80 -2.23 17.94
N GLY A 288 20.20 -1.79 16.74
CA GLY A 288 20.08 -0.39 16.38
C GLY A 288 21.07 0.12 15.35
N VAL A 289 20.93 1.39 15.02
CA VAL A 289 21.85 2.12 14.14
C VAL A 289 22.23 3.48 14.71
N GLN A 290 23.38 3.99 14.29
CA GLN A 290 23.82 5.36 14.49
C GLN A 290 24.32 5.94 13.17
N LEU A 291 23.87 7.15 12.86
CA LEU A 291 24.43 7.96 11.79
C LEU A 291 25.52 8.87 12.39
N LEU A 292 26.69 8.86 11.81
CA LEU A 292 27.81 9.68 12.26
C LEU A 292 28.25 10.60 11.11
N SER A 293 28.77 11.77 11.49
CA SER A 293 29.49 12.61 10.53
C SER A 293 30.72 11.89 9.98
N ALA A 294 31.28 12.33 8.88
CA ALA A 294 32.53 11.80 8.31
C ALA A 294 33.73 11.89 9.30
N LYS A 295 33.60 12.70 10.36
CA LYS A 295 34.60 12.82 11.43
C LYS A 295 34.30 11.96 12.66
N GLY A 296 33.27 11.11 12.62
CA GLY A 296 32.91 10.16 13.67
C GLY A 296 32.01 10.72 14.78
N ALA A 297 31.51 11.96 14.69
CA ALA A 297 30.54 12.50 15.66
C ALA A 297 29.15 11.90 15.38
N VAL A 298 28.49 11.36 16.41
CA VAL A 298 27.12 10.85 16.31
C VAL A 298 26.15 12.00 16.01
N LEU A 299 25.37 11.87 14.96
CA LEU A 299 24.38 12.85 14.52
C LEU A 299 22.97 12.44 14.92
N ASP A 300 22.66 11.15 14.81
CA ASP A 300 21.39 10.59 15.22
C ASP A 300 21.51 9.08 15.47
N SER A 301 20.55 8.51 16.20
CA SER A 301 20.53 7.07 16.50
C SER A 301 19.11 6.58 16.71
N ASP A 302 18.88 5.31 16.36
CA ASP A 302 17.65 4.59 16.64
C ASP A 302 18.01 3.21 17.21
N PHE A 303 17.60 2.95 18.46
CA PHE A 303 17.92 1.73 19.18
C PHE A 303 16.66 1.00 19.63
N HIS A 304 16.43 -0.17 19.10
CA HIS A 304 15.41 -1.10 19.56
C HIS A 304 15.76 -2.53 19.17
N ALA A 305 15.15 -3.50 19.84
CA ALA A 305 15.30 -4.91 19.49
C ALA A 305 14.64 -5.22 18.14
N GLY A 306 15.36 -5.93 17.29
CA GLY A 306 14.86 -6.39 16.00
C GLY A 306 15.41 -7.76 15.63
N SER A 307 14.91 -8.32 14.53
CA SER A 307 15.34 -9.62 14.00
C SER A 307 15.13 -9.71 12.51
N THR A 308 16.06 -10.29 11.76
CA THR A 308 15.99 -10.40 10.30
C THR A 308 15.27 -11.64 9.79
N GLY A 309 14.82 -12.54 10.60
CA GLY A 309 14.33 -13.86 10.16
C GLY A 309 12.88 -14.17 10.47
N ASP A 310 12.17 -13.29 11.16
CA ASP A 310 10.80 -13.53 11.62
C ASP A 310 9.76 -12.70 10.86
N ALA A 311 8.51 -13.18 10.85
CA ALA A 311 7.36 -12.44 10.31
C ALA A 311 7.11 -11.11 11.05
N ASN A 312 7.60 -10.97 12.28
CA ASN A 312 7.55 -9.76 13.10
C ASN A 312 8.92 -9.06 13.18
N ALA A 313 9.69 -9.13 12.12
CA ALA A 313 11.00 -8.54 12.03
C ALA A 313 10.95 -7.01 12.23
N ASN A 314 11.21 -6.54 13.44
CA ASN A 314 11.39 -5.12 13.72
C ASN A 314 12.86 -4.72 13.44
N ASN A 315 13.30 -4.91 12.20
CA ASN A 315 14.69 -4.76 11.74
C ASN A 315 14.92 -3.48 10.93
N SER A 316 14.00 -2.54 10.99
CA SER A 316 14.08 -1.25 10.30
C SER A 316 14.27 -0.13 11.32
N TYR A 317 15.28 0.68 11.13
CA TYR A 317 15.70 1.77 12.01
C TYR A 317 15.68 3.09 11.25
N THR A 318 15.31 4.19 11.91
CA THR A 318 15.15 5.48 11.26
C THR A 318 16.06 6.53 11.87
N VAL A 319 16.92 7.14 11.08
CA VAL A 319 17.79 8.25 11.49
C VAL A 319 17.54 9.51 10.66
N LYS A 320 17.78 10.66 11.27
CA LYS A 320 17.66 11.96 10.61
C LYS A 320 18.99 12.36 9.98
N VAL A 321 18.94 12.58 8.66
CA VAL A 321 20.08 13.05 7.88
C VAL A 321 20.01 14.57 7.77
N PRO A 322 21.01 15.32 8.25
CA PRO A 322 20.94 16.79 8.29
C PRO A 322 21.12 17.46 6.93
N ALA A 323 21.86 16.84 6.00
CA ALA A 323 22.12 17.35 4.67
C ALA A 323 22.62 16.22 3.75
N LYS A 324 22.65 16.49 2.43
CA LYS A 324 23.39 15.64 1.49
C LYS A 324 24.88 15.61 1.87
N GLY A 325 25.50 14.42 1.89
CA GLY A 325 26.91 14.31 2.23
C GLY A 325 27.42 12.90 2.49
N ASN A 326 28.68 12.83 2.87
CA ASN A 326 29.33 11.58 3.27
C ASN A 326 29.23 11.41 4.79
N TYR A 327 28.81 10.24 5.20
CA TYR A 327 28.58 9.85 6.57
C TYR A 327 29.25 8.53 6.88
N LEU A 328 29.29 8.18 8.16
CA LEU A 328 29.54 6.81 8.63
C LEU A 328 28.22 6.29 9.18
N LEU A 329 27.87 5.07 8.80
CA LEU A 329 26.77 4.35 9.39
C LEU A 329 27.33 3.27 10.30
N ARG A 330 26.92 3.27 11.55
CA ARG A 330 27.27 2.27 12.54
C ARG A 330 26.02 1.49 12.89
N TYR A 331 26.07 0.17 12.80
CA TYR A 331 24.95 -0.65 13.20
C TYR A 331 25.31 -1.68 14.26
N TRP A 332 24.34 -1.96 15.11
CA TRP A 332 24.49 -2.77 16.30
C TRP A 332 23.66 -4.03 16.20
N VAL A 333 24.25 -5.17 16.60
CA VAL A 333 23.61 -6.48 16.66
C VAL A 333 23.81 -7.10 18.02
N GLN A 334 22.89 -7.98 18.41
CA GLN A 334 22.98 -8.72 19.66
C GLN A 334 23.84 -9.97 19.46
N THR A 335 24.76 -10.26 20.41
CA THR A 335 25.70 -11.37 20.31
C THR A 335 25.25 -12.62 21.06
N ARG A 336 24.03 -12.65 21.59
CA ARG A 336 23.51 -13.76 22.43
C ARG A 336 23.40 -15.12 21.74
N SER A 337 23.41 -15.19 20.44
CA SER A 337 23.22 -16.42 19.70
C SER A 337 24.21 -16.50 18.55
N GLU A 338 25.26 -17.27 18.76
CA GLU A 338 26.23 -17.75 17.80
C GLU A 338 27.21 -16.72 17.17
N PRO A 339 28.42 -17.15 16.77
CA PRO A 339 29.37 -16.26 16.12
C PRO A 339 28.77 -15.72 14.85
N ILE A 340 28.81 -14.43 14.73
CA ILE A 340 28.27 -13.68 13.58
C ILE A 340 29.23 -13.92 12.40
N ALA A 341 29.00 -15.02 11.69
CA ALA A 341 29.64 -15.29 10.41
C ALA A 341 28.83 -14.60 9.31
N SER A 342 29.13 -13.41 9.03
CA SER A 342 29.66 -12.83 7.83
C SER A 342 28.89 -12.80 6.51
N LYS A 343 27.61 -12.58 6.35
CA LYS A 343 27.08 -12.04 5.07
C LYS A 343 25.70 -11.44 5.30
N GLY A 344 25.62 -10.13 5.44
CA GLY A 344 24.35 -9.42 5.55
C GLY A 344 24.21 -8.36 4.45
N GLU A 345 22.99 -8.11 4.03
CA GLU A 345 22.63 -7.06 3.12
C GLU A 345 21.87 -5.98 3.89
N ILE A 346 22.28 -4.71 3.73
CA ILE A 346 21.60 -3.58 4.35
C ILE A 346 20.94 -2.76 3.25
N THR A 347 19.65 -2.50 3.38
CA THR A 347 18.90 -1.65 2.45
C THR A 347 18.60 -0.31 3.09
N PHE A 348 18.67 0.74 2.27
CA PHE A 348 18.41 2.11 2.68
C PHE A 348 17.16 2.66 1.99
N SER A 349 16.41 3.49 2.67
CA SER A 349 15.21 4.15 2.11
C SER A 349 15.46 5.55 1.54
N LEU A 350 16.63 6.14 1.79
CA LEU A 350 17.07 7.34 1.06
C LEU A 350 17.93 6.92 -0.14
N PRO A 351 17.86 7.64 -1.29
CA PRO A 351 18.70 7.33 -2.43
C PRO A 351 20.16 7.51 -2.06
N VAL A 352 20.88 6.39 -2.03
CA VAL A 352 22.34 6.36 -2.00
C VAL A 352 22.77 6.20 -3.44
N ARG A 353 23.37 7.21 -4.06
CA ARG A 353 23.91 7.09 -5.41
C ARG A 353 25.21 6.31 -5.40
N THR A 354 25.29 5.26 -6.18
CA THR A 354 26.58 4.67 -6.60
C THR A 354 27.28 5.64 -7.57
N LEU A 355 28.60 5.64 -7.56
CA LEU A 355 29.45 6.56 -8.35
C LEU A 355 29.29 6.44 -9.88
N GLU A 356 28.43 5.57 -10.40
CA GLU A 356 28.23 5.32 -11.83
C GLU A 356 27.04 6.07 -12.45
N GLU A 357 26.21 6.76 -11.68
CA GLU A 357 25.09 7.57 -12.18
C GLU A 357 25.36 9.08 -12.08
N LYS A 358 26.50 9.51 -12.60
CA LYS A 358 26.83 10.94 -12.76
C LYS A 358 26.50 11.41 -14.16
N GLU A 359 25.28 11.39 -14.59
CA GLU A 359 24.83 12.30 -15.67
C GLU A 359 23.31 12.37 -15.62
N ASP A 360 22.74 13.59 -15.59
CA ASP A 360 21.33 13.98 -15.74
C ASP A 360 20.42 14.13 -14.51
N ALA A 361 20.92 14.51 -13.35
CA ALA A 361 20.03 15.11 -12.37
C ALA A 361 20.60 16.46 -11.90
N GLN A 362 20.15 17.54 -12.54
CA GLN A 362 20.19 18.87 -11.93
C GLN A 362 19.50 18.77 -10.56
N ALA A 363 20.22 19.16 -9.51
CA ALA A 363 19.64 19.38 -8.20
C ALA A 363 18.62 20.53 -8.33
N ASP A 364 17.36 20.15 -8.48
CA ASP A 364 16.25 21.06 -8.44
C ASP A 364 15.72 21.05 -7.01
N ASP A 365 15.78 22.19 -6.32
CA ASP A 365 15.14 22.43 -5.01
C ASP A 365 13.61 22.45 -5.12
N SER A 366 13.04 21.81 -6.14
CA SER A 366 11.61 21.84 -6.41
C SER A 366 10.84 21.04 -5.34
N GLN A 367 9.76 21.64 -4.88
CA GLN A 367 8.74 21.03 -4.02
C GLN A 367 7.86 20.05 -4.83
N LEU A 368 8.42 19.46 -5.90
CA LEU A 368 7.71 18.65 -6.88
C LEU A 368 7.34 17.29 -6.28
N ALA A 369 6.07 17.12 -6.01
CA ALA A 369 5.48 15.86 -5.60
C ALA A 369 5.18 15.00 -6.84
N GLN A 370 5.70 13.79 -6.88
CA GLN A 370 5.47 12.84 -7.98
C GLN A 370 4.93 11.51 -7.47
N GLY A 371 4.03 10.92 -8.25
CA GLY A 371 3.55 9.57 -8.03
C GLY A 371 3.85 8.68 -9.24
N VAL A 372 4.64 7.63 -9.02
CA VAL A 372 5.14 6.72 -10.05
C VAL A 372 4.54 5.33 -9.86
N TRP A 373 3.90 4.82 -10.91
CA TRP A 373 3.45 3.44 -11.00
C TRP A 373 4.45 2.64 -11.83
N SER A 374 5.32 1.90 -11.17
CA SER A 374 6.30 1.03 -11.83
C SER A 374 5.60 -0.17 -12.45
N ARG A 375 5.85 -0.44 -13.73
CA ARG A 375 5.24 -1.55 -14.46
C ARG A 375 6.27 -2.60 -14.87
N LYS A 376 7.36 -2.21 -15.55
CA LYS A 376 8.42 -3.10 -16.02
C LYS A 376 7.88 -4.35 -16.74
N THR A 377 6.82 -4.19 -17.52
CA THR A 377 6.12 -5.26 -18.23
C THR A 377 5.57 -4.77 -19.56
N THR A 378 5.14 -5.70 -20.41
CA THR A 378 4.54 -5.39 -21.71
C THR A 378 3.04 -5.19 -21.54
N MET A 379 2.54 -4.04 -21.93
CA MET A 379 1.10 -3.81 -22.10
C MET A 379 0.65 -4.49 -23.38
N GLN A 380 -0.29 -5.42 -23.29
CA GLN A 380 -0.79 -6.19 -24.43
C GLN A 380 -1.85 -5.40 -25.23
N PRO A 381 -2.07 -5.75 -26.52
CA PRO A 381 -3.13 -5.15 -27.31
C PRO A 381 -4.50 -5.32 -26.65
N ARG A 382 -5.28 -4.23 -26.60
CA ARG A 382 -6.61 -4.13 -25.97
C ARG A 382 -6.60 -4.25 -24.45
N GLU A 383 -5.45 -4.44 -23.83
CA GLU A 383 -5.32 -4.36 -22.37
C GLU A 383 -5.64 -2.95 -21.90
N VAL A 384 -6.32 -2.84 -20.76
CA VAL A 384 -6.71 -1.57 -20.15
C VAL A 384 -5.93 -1.41 -18.85
N TRP A 385 -5.18 -0.33 -18.73
CA TRP A 385 -4.54 0.05 -17.49
C TRP A 385 -5.14 1.34 -16.95
N GLU A 386 -5.50 1.33 -15.69
CA GLU A 386 -6.08 2.49 -15.01
C GLU A 386 -5.28 2.79 -13.74
N VAL A 387 -5.00 4.06 -13.53
CA VAL A 387 -4.36 4.58 -12.34
C VAL A 387 -4.95 5.93 -11.99
N SER A 388 -5.10 6.20 -10.72
CA SER A 388 -5.61 7.48 -10.23
C SER A 388 -4.69 8.09 -9.18
N SER A 389 -4.83 9.38 -8.99
CA SER A 389 -4.16 10.17 -7.97
C SER A 389 -5.13 11.14 -7.31
N VAL A 390 -4.78 11.58 -6.13
CA VAL A 390 -5.54 12.54 -5.33
C VAL A 390 -4.68 13.75 -4.98
N LEU A 391 -5.27 14.94 -4.98
CA LEU A 391 -4.76 16.15 -4.37
C LEU A 391 -5.83 16.71 -3.46
N GLY A 392 -5.65 16.60 -2.15
CA GLY A 392 -6.62 17.00 -1.14
C GLY A 392 -6.10 18.08 -0.22
N ILE A 393 -7.01 18.79 0.43
CA ILE A 393 -6.69 19.81 1.44
C ILE A 393 -7.01 19.32 2.84
N PHE A 394 -6.23 19.77 3.79
CA PHE A 394 -6.48 19.56 5.21
C PHE A 394 -7.27 20.72 5.81
N ALA A 395 -8.17 20.43 6.73
CA ALA A 395 -8.65 21.43 7.68
C ALA A 395 -7.54 21.70 8.72
N PRO A 396 -7.30 22.95 9.11
CA PRO A 396 -6.23 23.31 10.04
C PRO A 396 -6.27 22.47 11.34
N GLY A 397 -5.15 21.85 11.69
CA GLY A 397 -5.02 20.99 12.87
C GLY A 397 -5.80 19.68 12.83
N GLN A 398 -6.41 19.31 11.69
CA GLN A 398 -7.27 18.15 11.54
C GLN A 398 -6.84 17.23 10.38
N GLN A 399 -5.53 17.08 10.16
CA GLN A 399 -4.98 16.33 9.02
C GLN A 399 -5.53 14.91 8.96
N ARG A 400 -5.45 14.17 10.08
CA ARG A 400 -5.94 12.78 10.15
C ARG A 400 -7.43 12.66 9.83
N ARG A 401 -8.27 13.55 10.39
CA ARG A 401 -9.72 13.51 10.13
C ARG A 401 -10.05 13.87 8.69
N SER A 402 -9.34 14.84 8.12
CA SER A 402 -9.50 15.23 6.72
C SER A 402 -9.15 14.06 5.80
N PHE A 403 -8.04 13.37 6.06
CA PHE A 403 -7.66 12.19 5.28
C PHE A 403 -8.65 11.02 5.47
N LEU A 404 -9.12 10.76 6.68
CA LEU A 404 -10.16 9.75 6.92
C LEU A 404 -11.45 10.06 6.17
N ALA A 405 -11.85 11.34 6.07
CA ALA A 405 -13.03 11.74 5.29
C ALA A 405 -12.86 11.45 3.79
N TYR A 406 -11.66 11.63 3.23
CA TYR A 406 -11.32 11.19 1.88
C TYR A 406 -11.42 9.65 1.77
N MET A 407 -10.78 8.92 2.67
CA MET A 407 -10.79 7.45 2.67
C MET A 407 -12.21 6.87 2.73
N GLU A 408 -13.09 7.42 3.57
CA GLU A 408 -14.49 6.98 3.67
C GLU A 408 -15.26 7.19 2.37
N ARG A 409 -14.95 8.24 1.63
CA ARG A 409 -15.61 8.52 0.35
C ARG A 409 -15.10 7.66 -0.80
N GLU A 410 -13.80 7.38 -0.83
CA GLU A 410 -13.13 6.72 -1.97
C GLU A 410 -12.93 5.22 -1.81
N ARG A 411 -13.10 4.66 -0.61
CA ARG A 411 -13.01 3.21 -0.43
C ARG A 411 -14.06 2.48 -1.27
N VAL A 412 -13.68 1.33 -1.80
CA VAL A 412 -14.53 0.52 -2.68
C VAL A 412 -15.83 0.10 -2.00
N MET A 413 -15.77 -0.21 -0.71
CA MET A 413 -16.91 -0.58 0.12
C MET A 413 -16.97 0.29 1.37
N PRO A 414 -18.15 0.76 1.80
CA PRO A 414 -18.31 1.43 3.07
C PRO A 414 -17.79 0.56 4.22
N TYR A 415 -17.16 1.20 5.20
CA TYR A 415 -16.77 0.50 6.42
C TYR A 415 -18.02 0.04 7.17
N ARG A 416 -18.01 -1.20 7.60
CA ARG A 416 -18.94 -1.75 8.60
C ARG A 416 -18.20 -2.73 9.50
N PRO A 417 -18.61 -2.90 10.73
CA PRO A 417 -18.17 -4.03 11.53
C PRO A 417 -18.41 -5.33 10.76
N PHE A 418 -17.46 -6.23 10.80
CA PHE A 418 -17.59 -7.56 10.20
C PHE A 418 -17.23 -8.58 11.28
N ILE A 419 -18.24 -9.30 11.76
CA ILE A 419 -18.10 -10.30 12.81
C ILE A 419 -18.08 -11.67 12.15
N HIS A 420 -17.03 -12.43 12.41
CA HIS A 420 -16.93 -13.78 11.87
C HIS A 420 -16.43 -14.77 12.92
N TYR A 421 -16.85 -16.03 12.76
CA TYR A 421 -16.26 -17.18 13.39
C TYR A 421 -15.01 -17.59 12.61
N ASN A 422 -13.96 -18.04 13.30
CA ASN A 422 -12.79 -18.65 12.69
C ASN A 422 -12.52 -20.01 13.35
N SER A 423 -12.37 -21.06 12.55
CA SER A 423 -12.26 -22.43 13.03
C SER A 423 -10.90 -22.81 13.63
N TRP A 424 -9.87 -21.95 13.54
CA TRP A 424 -8.50 -22.30 13.90
C TRP A 424 -8.37 -22.88 15.30
N TYR A 425 -8.88 -22.19 16.32
CA TYR A 425 -8.72 -22.60 17.70
C TYR A 425 -9.58 -23.81 18.09
N GLU A 426 -10.74 -23.96 17.47
CA GLU A 426 -11.68 -25.03 17.81
C GLU A 426 -11.41 -26.32 17.02
N LEU A 427 -11.19 -26.23 15.71
CA LEU A 427 -11.12 -27.40 14.83
C LEU A 427 -9.70 -27.71 14.32
N ASN A 428 -8.78 -26.75 14.29
CA ASN A 428 -7.56 -26.84 13.50
C ASN A 428 -6.25 -26.89 14.29
N ILE A 429 -6.08 -26.05 15.34
CA ILE A 429 -4.77 -25.75 15.95
C ILE A 429 -3.90 -26.97 16.29
N ASN A 430 -4.52 -28.08 16.67
CA ASN A 430 -3.81 -29.29 17.03
C ASN A 430 -3.88 -30.40 15.97
N ARG A 431 -4.55 -30.17 14.84
CA ARG A 431 -4.92 -31.23 13.89
C ARG A 431 -4.64 -30.90 12.43
N ASN A 432 -4.42 -29.66 12.08
CA ASN A 432 -4.24 -29.24 10.69
C ASN A 432 -3.04 -29.88 9.99
N ASN A 433 -2.02 -30.32 10.74
CA ASN A 433 -0.82 -30.98 10.20
C ASN A 433 -0.89 -32.50 10.22
N ASP A 434 -1.99 -33.11 10.69
CA ASP A 434 -2.13 -34.56 10.68
C ASP A 434 -2.16 -35.11 9.24
N SER A 435 -1.42 -36.14 8.98
CA SER A 435 -1.38 -36.81 7.67
C SER A 435 -2.70 -37.51 7.31
N ASP A 436 -3.48 -37.92 8.32
CA ASP A 436 -4.81 -38.52 8.13
C ASP A 436 -5.87 -37.39 8.01
N PRO A 437 -6.51 -37.22 6.84
CA PRO A 437 -7.55 -36.20 6.67
C PRO A 437 -8.73 -36.36 7.64
N ALA A 438 -9.04 -37.54 8.12
CA ALA A 438 -10.12 -37.78 9.07
C ALA A 438 -9.84 -37.15 10.46
N LYS A 439 -8.60 -36.91 10.78
CA LYS A 439 -8.17 -36.24 12.02
C LYS A 439 -8.03 -34.74 11.90
N ARG A 440 -8.10 -34.21 10.68
CA ARG A 440 -8.15 -32.77 10.41
C ARG A 440 -9.58 -32.22 10.53
N MET A 441 -9.83 -30.98 10.13
CA MET A 441 -11.18 -30.42 10.02
C MET A 441 -12.02 -31.24 9.03
N THR A 442 -13.27 -31.54 9.36
CA THR A 442 -14.20 -32.29 8.51
C THR A 442 -15.49 -31.53 8.26
N GLU A 443 -16.21 -31.87 7.18
CA GLU A 443 -17.52 -31.31 6.87
C GLU A 443 -18.49 -31.43 8.04
N GLU A 444 -18.54 -32.65 8.68
CA GLU A 444 -19.47 -32.89 9.78
C GLU A 444 -19.14 -32.04 11.02
N GLN A 445 -17.87 -31.80 11.31
CA GLN A 445 -17.48 -30.88 12.40
C GLN A 445 -17.89 -29.45 12.10
N CYS A 446 -17.70 -28.97 10.85
CA CYS A 446 -18.16 -27.67 10.44
C CYS A 446 -19.69 -27.53 10.55
N LEU A 447 -20.43 -28.55 10.16
CA LEU A 447 -21.89 -28.60 10.30
C LEU A 447 -22.34 -28.61 11.75
N ALA A 448 -21.62 -29.30 12.65
CA ALA A 448 -21.91 -29.28 14.08
C ALA A 448 -21.75 -27.86 14.68
N VAL A 449 -20.65 -27.19 14.37
CA VAL A 449 -20.44 -25.77 14.78
C VAL A 449 -21.58 -24.88 14.28
N LEU A 450 -21.96 -24.99 13.01
CA LEU A 450 -23.07 -24.22 12.44
C LEU A 450 -24.40 -24.51 13.16
N LYS A 451 -24.64 -25.75 13.53
CA LYS A 451 -25.84 -26.15 14.27
C LYS A 451 -25.86 -25.51 15.66
N ASP A 452 -24.74 -25.56 16.39
CA ASP A 452 -24.63 -24.97 17.72
C ASP A 452 -24.85 -23.45 17.68
N TRP A 453 -24.26 -22.75 16.70
CA TRP A 453 -24.48 -21.32 16.48
C TRP A 453 -25.92 -21.01 16.11
N GLN A 454 -26.56 -21.84 15.26
CA GLN A 454 -27.96 -21.69 14.89
C GLN A 454 -28.87 -21.80 16.11
N GLU A 455 -28.66 -22.81 16.95
CA GLU A 455 -29.51 -23.07 18.12
C GLU A 455 -29.26 -22.05 19.25
N GLN A 456 -27.99 -21.78 19.60
CA GLN A 456 -27.66 -21.02 20.79
C GLN A 456 -27.68 -19.49 20.57
N PHE A 457 -27.40 -19.04 19.36
CA PHE A 457 -27.30 -17.60 19.05
C PHE A 457 -28.43 -17.13 18.13
N PHE A 458 -28.59 -17.74 16.96
CA PHE A 458 -29.57 -17.26 15.99
C PHE A 458 -31.01 -17.46 16.46
N GLN A 459 -31.38 -18.67 16.84
CA GLN A 459 -32.76 -19.00 17.27
C GLN A 459 -33.07 -18.44 18.67
N LYS A 460 -32.19 -18.65 19.65
CA LYS A 460 -32.46 -18.23 21.04
C LYS A 460 -32.31 -16.73 21.26
N ARG A 461 -31.41 -16.04 20.52
CA ARG A 461 -31.04 -14.65 20.79
C ARG A 461 -31.28 -13.71 19.62
N GLY A 462 -31.66 -14.20 18.45
CA GLY A 462 -31.81 -13.38 17.24
C GLY A 462 -30.49 -12.80 16.72
N MET A 463 -29.34 -13.38 17.13
CA MET A 463 -28.02 -12.90 16.75
C MET A 463 -27.49 -13.67 15.57
N SER A 464 -27.00 -12.95 14.54
CA SER A 464 -26.25 -13.54 13.43
C SER A 464 -24.85 -12.91 13.36
N ILE A 465 -23.94 -13.65 12.76
CA ILE A 465 -22.61 -13.14 12.38
C ILE A 465 -22.53 -13.01 10.87
N ASP A 466 -21.54 -12.28 10.36
CA ASP A 466 -21.40 -12.06 8.93
C ASP A 466 -20.93 -13.30 8.17
N ALA A 467 -19.99 -14.07 8.77
CA ALA A 467 -19.44 -15.25 8.12
C ALA A 467 -18.88 -16.28 9.09
N PHE A 468 -18.84 -17.55 8.62
CA PHE A 468 -18.02 -18.60 9.19
C PHE A 468 -16.78 -18.80 8.31
N VAL A 469 -15.60 -18.58 8.88
CA VAL A 469 -14.32 -18.73 8.18
C VAL A 469 -13.68 -20.06 8.60
N TRP A 470 -13.55 -20.96 7.63
CA TRP A 470 -12.90 -22.24 7.79
C TRP A 470 -11.41 -22.06 7.51
N ASP A 471 -10.61 -22.20 8.55
CA ASP A 471 -9.17 -22.02 8.51
C ASP A 471 -8.47 -23.25 7.89
N ASP A 472 -7.13 -23.30 7.90
CA ASP A 472 -6.31 -24.36 7.32
C ASP A 472 -6.80 -25.77 7.76
N GLY A 473 -6.77 -26.75 6.86
CA GLY A 473 -7.13 -28.15 7.15
C GLY A 473 -8.33 -28.72 6.37
N TRP A 474 -8.96 -27.93 5.51
CA TRP A 474 -10.06 -28.37 4.64
C TRP A 474 -9.56 -29.01 3.33
N ASP A 475 -8.34 -28.70 2.93
CA ASP A 475 -7.77 -29.09 1.64
C ASP A 475 -6.88 -30.33 1.71
N GLU A 476 -6.69 -30.99 0.56
CA GLU A 476 -5.74 -32.07 0.36
C GLU A 476 -4.33 -31.50 0.10
N PHE A 477 -3.42 -31.70 1.02
CA PHE A 477 -2.08 -31.12 0.96
C PHE A 477 -1.23 -31.60 -0.23
N ASN A 478 -1.58 -32.73 -0.85
CA ASN A 478 -0.92 -33.23 -2.06
C ASN A 478 -1.59 -32.75 -3.36
N SER A 479 -2.43 -31.73 -3.27
CA SER A 479 -3.10 -31.08 -4.40
C SER A 479 -2.83 -29.59 -4.39
N LEU A 480 -3.46 -28.85 -5.28
CA LEU A 480 -3.50 -27.37 -5.27
C LEU A 480 -4.88 -26.89 -4.84
N TRP A 481 -5.12 -26.94 -3.50
CA TRP A 481 -6.36 -26.46 -2.87
C TRP A 481 -7.62 -27.27 -3.23
N ASP A 482 -7.48 -28.58 -3.59
CA ASP A 482 -8.62 -29.46 -3.71
C ASP A 482 -9.14 -29.86 -2.32
N PHE A 483 -10.43 -30.13 -2.20
CA PHE A 483 -11.00 -30.63 -0.96
C PHE A 483 -10.48 -32.05 -0.65
N HIS A 484 -10.12 -32.31 0.59
CA HIS A 484 -9.80 -33.67 0.99
C HIS A 484 -11.06 -34.52 1.15
N LYS A 485 -10.89 -35.85 1.24
CA LYS A 485 -11.98 -36.86 1.22
C LYS A 485 -13.10 -36.63 2.25
N MET A 486 -12.83 -35.92 3.35
CA MET A 486 -13.84 -35.61 4.38
C MET A 486 -14.71 -34.39 4.05
N PHE A 487 -14.53 -33.78 2.89
CA PHE A 487 -15.42 -32.79 2.30
C PHE A 487 -15.95 -33.27 0.95
N PRO A 488 -16.78 -34.31 0.92
CA PRO A 488 -17.18 -34.99 -0.32
C PRO A 488 -18.00 -34.10 -1.26
N GLN A 489 -18.59 -33.01 -0.74
CA GLN A 489 -19.36 -32.05 -1.50
C GLN A 489 -18.73 -30.64 -1.43
N GLY A 490 -17.48 -30.53 -1.02
CA GLY A 490 -16.83 -29.26 -0.74
C GLY A 490 -17.58 -28.50 0.35
N PHE A 491 -17.75 -27.19 0.16
CA PHE A 491 -18.48 -26.37 1.12
C PHE A 491 -19.99 -26.25 0.85
N ARG A 492 -20.56 -26.98 -0.09
CA ARG A 492 -21.98 -26.82 -0.49
C ARG A 492 -22.97 -26.98 0.66
N ARG A 493 -22.81 -28.00 1.49
CA ARG A 493 -23.69 -28.25 2.66
C ARG A 493 -23.47 -27.21 3.74
N ILE A 494 -22.23 -26.81 3.94
CA ILE A 494 -21.80 -25.82 4.91
C ILE A 494 -22.38 -24.44 4.56
N ASP A 495 -22.27 -24.02 3.30
CA ASP A 495 -22.83 -22.77 2.78
C ASP A 495 -24.36 -22.72 2.96
N ALA A 496 -25.04 -23.81 2.58
CA ALA A 496 -26.48 -23.93 2.77
C ALA A 496 -26.90 -23.85 4.26
N ALA A 497 -26.09 -24.39 5.18
CA ALA A 497 -26.35 -24.31 6.61
C ALA A 497 -26.07 -22.93 7.19
N ALA A 498 -24.99 -22.24 6.76
CA ALA A 498 -24.69 -20.87 7.13
C ALA A 498 -25.77 -19.90 6.64
N GLY A 499 -26.26 -20.06 5.41
CA GLY A 499 -27.31 -19.24 4.83
C GLY A 499 -28.62 -19.27 5.62
N LYS A 500 -28.98 -20.38 6.29
CA LYS A 500 -30.15 -20.49 7.18
C LYS A 500 -30.11 -19.51 8.34
N GLN A 501 -28.95 -19.10 8.79
CA GLN A 501 -28.73 -18.11 9.84
C GLN A 501 -28.19 -16.78 9.31
N LYS A 502 -28.39 -16.52 8.01
CA LYS A 502 -28.02 -15.27 7.33
C LYS A 502 -26.53 -14.95 7.36
N ALA A 503 -25.68 -15.96 7.49
CA ALA A 503 -24.24 -15.84 7.46
C ALA A 503 -23.68 -16.35 6.11
N GLY A 504 -22.58 -15.76 5.67
CA GLY A 504 -21.77 -16.29 4.59
C GLY A 504 -20.74 -17.30 5.07
N ILE A 505 -19.97 -17.84 4.15
CA ILE A 505 -18.78 -18.62 4.47
C ILE A 505 -17.54 -17.96 3.88
N GLY A 506 -16.41 -18.22 4.52
CA GLY A 506 -15.08 -17.88 4.05
C GLY A 506 -14.13 -19.05 4.26
N THR A 507 -13.00 -19.02 3.59
CA THR A 507 -11.96 -20.03 3.81
C THR A 507 -10.59 -19.37 3.88
N TRP A 508 -9.70 -19.99 4.66
CA TRP A 508 -8.30 -19.65 4.61
C TRP A 508 -7.65 -20.28 3.37
N LEU A 509 -6.93 -19.47 2.64
CA LEU A 509 -6.17 -19.87 1.46
C LEU A 509 -4.91 -18.99 1.36
N GLY A 510 -3.75 -19.63 1.24
CA GLY A 510 -2.48 -18.94 1.04
C GLY A 510 -2.17 -18.78 -0.44
N PRO A 511 -2.34 -17.59 -1.06
CA PRO A 511 -2.19 -17.42 -2.51
C PRO A 511 -0.77 -17.69 -3.03
N VAL A 512 0.20 -17.86 -2.13
CA VAL A 512 1.57 -18.28 -2.44
C VAL A 512 1.86 -19.72 -1.99
N GLY A 513 0.83 -20.58 -1.96
CA GLY A 513 0.92 -22.01 -1.66
C GLY A 513 0.89 -22.37 -0.18
N GLY A 514 0.62 -21.43 0.74
CA GLY A 514 0.64 -21.66 2.19
C GLY A 514 2.05 -21.70 2.76
N TYR A 515 2.28 -22.50 3.82
CA TYR A 515 3.59 -22.59 4.49
C TYR A 515 4.05 -24.02 4.73
N GLY A 516 5.30 -24.15 5.24
CA GLY A 516 5.86 -25.41 5.75
C GLY A 516 5.82 -26.56 4.76
N ALA A 517 5.63 -27.76 5.27
CA ALA A 517 5.65 -28.99 4.49
C ALA A 517 4.50 -29.06 3.45
N SER A 518 3.31 -28.52 3.78
CA SER A 518 2.17 -28.52 2.85
C SER A 518 2.44 -27.63 1.63
N LYS A 519 3.14 -26.49 1.78
CA LYS A 519 3.58 -25.69 0.64
C LYS A 519 4.49 -26.48 -0.31
N GLY A 520 5.45 -27.25 0.23
CA GLY A 520 6.34 -28.10 -0.56
C GLY A 520 5.57 -29.18 -1.34
N LYS A 521 4.56 -29.79 -0.73
CA LYS A 521 3.70 -30.78 -1.39
C LYS A 521 2.87 -30.18 -2.52
N ARG A 522 2.26 -29.02 -2.31
CA ARG A 522 1.51 -28.29 -3.35
C ARG A 522 2.41 -27.87 -4.52
N LEU A 523 3.64 -27.42 -4.22
CA LEU A 523 4.63 -27.08 -5.25
C LEU A 523 5.05 -28.31 -6.07
N ALA A 524 5.27 -29.45 -5.42
CA ALA A 524 5.57 -30.71 -6.11
C ALA A 524 4.40 -31.14 -7.01
N HIS A 525 3.15 -31.04 -6.51
CA HIS A 525 1.94 -31.33 -7.27
C HIS A 525 1.84 -30.43 -8.53
N TRP A 526 2.04 -29.09 -8.36
CA TRP A 526 2.05 -28.17 -9.47
C TRP A 526 3.06 -28.59 -10.54
N ASN A 527 4.31 -28.84 -10.17
CA ASN A 527 5.38 -29.17 -11.08
C ASN A 527 5.19 -30.50 -11.82
N VAL A 528 4.42 -31.42 -11.26
CA VAL A 528 4.00 -32.66 -11.92
C VAL A 528 2.89 -32.40 -12.95
N LYS A 529 1.93 -31.55 -12.59
CA LYS A 529 0.79 -31.20 -13.46
C LYS A 529 1.17 -30.25 -14.60
N HIS A 530 2.17 -29.40 -14.38
CA HIS A 530 2.63 -28.38 -15.32
C HIS A 530 4.14 -28.56 -15.64
N PRO A 531 4.51 -29.63 -16.37
CA PRO A 531 5.91 -29.96 -16.63
C PRO A 531 6.64 -28.88 -17.43
N ASP A 532 5.92 -28.12 -18.26
CA ASP A 532 6.45 -27.03 -19.09
C ASP A 532 6.47 -25.67 -18.35
N ASN A 533 5.81 -25.56 -17.18
CA ASN A 533 5.77 -24.39 -16.35
C ASN A 533 6.16 -24.71 -14.90
N LYS A 534 7.29 -25.40 -14.73
CA LYS A 534 7.82 -25.73 -13.41
C LYS A 534 8.28 -24.45 -12.69
N ILE A 535 7.94 -24.35 -11.43
CA ILE A 535 8.26 -23.19 -10.59
C ILE A 535 9.04 -23.63 -9.34
N GLY A 536 9.98 -22.79 -8.92
CA GLY A 536 10.70 -22.97 -7.64
C GLY A 536 9.91 -22.45 -6.43
N ASN A 537 8.97 -21.55 -6.69
CA ASN A 537 8.06 -20.99 -5.67
C ASN A 537 6.81 -20.43 -6.34
N PHE A 538 5.66 -20.44 -5.64
CA PHE A 538 4.44 -19.82 -6.13
C PHE A 538 4.57 -18.31 -6.21
N GLN A 539 4.18 -17.75 -7.36
CA GLN A 539 4.19 -16.30 -7.64
C GLN A 539 2.91 -15.91 -8.36
N LEU A 540 2.24 -14.89 -7.87
CA LEU A 540 1.00 -14.37 -8.49
C LEU A 540 1.24 -13.73 -9.87
N SER A 541 2.49 -13.47 -10.24
CA SER A 541 2.88 -13.04 -11.57
C SER A 541 2.93 -14.17 -12.61
N ASN A 542 2.92 -15.43 -12.17
CA ASN A 542 2.75 -16.57 -13.06
C ASN A 542 1.27 -16.67 -13.45
N LYS A 543 0.98 -16.35 -14.73
CA LYS A 543 -0.41 -16.24 -15.20
C LYS A 543 -1.18 -17.55 -15.09
N GLU A 544 -0.55 -18.66 -15.47
CA GLU A 544 -1.19 -19.99 -15.42
C GLU A 544 -1.53 -20.42 -13.99
N TYR A 545 -0.68 -20.04 -13.03
CA TYR A 545 -0.97 -20.28 -11.61
C TYR A 545 -2.06 -19.35 -11.05
N PHE A 546 -2.10 -18.13 -11.56
CA PHE A 546 -3.07 -17.14 -11.09
C PHE A 546 -4.49 -17.43 -11.59
N ASP A 547 -4.63 -17.86 -12.87
CA ASP A 547 -5.89 -18.22 -13.51
C ASP A 547 -6.45 -19.55 -12.98
#